data_95c1e2a9271729826c2fec9f26f354d6
#
_entry.id   95c1e2a9271729826c2fec9f26f354d6
#
_cell.length_a   1.000
_cell.length_b   1.000
_cell.length_c   1.000
_cell.angle_alpha   90.00
_cell.angle_beta   90.00
_cell.angle_gamma   90.00
#
_symmetry.space_group_name_H-M   'P 1'
#
loop_
_entity.id
_entity.type
_entity.pdbx_description
1 polymer ?
#
loop_
_entity_poly.entity_id
_entity_poly.type
_entity_poly.pdbx_seq_one_letter_code
_entity_poly.pdbx_strand_id
1 'polypeptide(L)'
;MKRFLWEPAARGDLRRLDRETAMRIPTALTRYGEAGEGDVKALTGRDGLYRLRVGKWRLFFDADSPGTVRIHGIDNRGQAY
;
A
#
# COMPACT_ATOMS: atom_id res chain seq x y z
N MET A 1 9.67 3.25 13.84
CA MET A 1 8.86 3.94 12.82
C MET A 1 9.36 3.60 11.44
N LYS A 2 8.46 3.28 10.52
CA LYS A 2 8.82 2.90 9.16
C LYS A 2 8.82 4.12 8.24
N ARG A 3 9.71 4.10 7.25
CA ARG A 3 9.73 5.10 6.18
C ARG A 3 8.88 4.57 5.03
N PHE A 4 8.15 5.46 4.39
CA PHE A 4 7.36 5.11 3.23
C PHE A 4 7.91 5.81 2.00
N LEU A 5 8.29 5.00 1.00
CA LEU A 5 8.79 5.51 -0.27
C LEU A 5 7.74 5.21 -1.34
N TRP A 6 7.30 6.26 -2.03
CA TRP A 6 6.28 6.13 -3.07
C TRP A 6 6.93 6.11 -4.43
N GLU A 7 6.75 5.01 -5.14
CA GLU A 7 7.17 4.95 -6.53
C GLU A 7 6.34 5.93 -7.37
N PRO A 8 6.88 6.44 -8.49
CA PRO A 8 6.12 7.37 -9.33
C PRO A 8 4.77 6.84 -9.78
N ALA A 9 4.70 5.55 -10.12
CA ALA A 9 3.44 4.93 -10.51
C ALA A 9 2.42 4.96 -9.38
N ALA A 10 2.87 4.72 -8.16
CA ALA A 10 1.98 4.75 -6.99
C ALA A 10 1.49 6.16 -6.71
N ARG A 11 2.34 7.16 -6.89
CA ARG A 11 1.92 8.56 -6.74
C ARG A 11 0.86 8.92 -7.77
N GLY A 12 1.03 8.46 -9.00
CA GLY A 12 0.04 8.67 -10.04
C GLY A 12 -1.28 8.02 -9.70
N ASP A 13 -1.23 6.80 -9.18
CA ASP A 13 -2.44 6.11 -8.76
C ASP A 13 -3.16 6.87 -7.66
N LEU A 14 -2.41 7.36 -6.67
CA LEU A 14 -2.99 8.12 -5.57
C LEU A 14 -3.70 9.38 -6.06
N ARG A 15 -3.12 10.07 -7.03
CA ARG A 15 -3.72 11.30 -7.58
C ARG A 15 -5.03 11.05 -8.29
N ARG A 16 -5.24 9.83 -8.80
CA ARG A 16 -6.47 9.49 -9.50
C ARG A 16 -7.61 9.10 -8.59
N LEU A 17 -7.33 8.92 -7.30
CA LEU A 17 -8.36 8.57 -6.34
C LEU A 17 -9.15 9.81 -5.94
N ASP A 18 -10.41 9.61 -5.54
CA ASP A 18 -11.18 10.68 -4.95
C ASP A 18 -10.51 11.12 -3.65
N ARG A 19 -10.80 12.34 -3.24
CA ARG A 19 -10.13 12.95 -2.10
C ARG A 19 -10.28 12.13 -0.82
N GLU A 20 -11.47 11.63 -0.55
CA GLU A 20 -11.73 10.87 0.67
C GLU A 20 -10.90 9.59 0.71
N THR A 21 -10.89 8.87 -0.39
CA THR A 21 -10.10 7.62 -0.49
C THR A 21 -8.62 7.93 -0.37
N ALA A 22 -8.16 8.97 -1.07
CA ALA A 22 -6.75 9.35 -1.04
C ALA A 22 -6.28 9.69 0.37
N MET A 23 -7.16 10.23 1.21
CA MET A 23 -6.80 10.55 2.59
C MET A 23 -6.76 9.31 3.49
N ARG A 24 -7.50 8.28 3.14
CA ARG A 24 -7.50 7.03 3.92
C ARG A 24 -6.21 6.25 3.77
N ILE A 25 -5.56 6.35 2.61
CA ILE A 25 -4.37 5.57 2.31
C ILE A 25 -3.22 5.90 3.25
N PRO A 26 -2.83 7.18 3.43
CA PRO A 26 -1.76 7.50 4.37
C PRO A 26 -2.07 7.10 5.80
N THR A 27 -3.33 7.22 6.21
CA THR A 27 -3.73 6.83 7.56
C THR A 27 -3.54 5.33 7.78
N ALA A 28 -3.95 4.52 6.80
CA ALA A 28 -3.79 3.07 6.88
C ALA A 28 -2.32 2.68 6.90
N LEU A 29 -1.48 3.35 6.11
CA LEU A 29 -0.04 3.10 6.09
C LEU A 29 0.60 3.44 7.43
N THR A 30 0.19 4.55 8.03
CA THR A 30 0.72 4.95 9.33
C THR A 30 0.40 3.91 10.39
N ARG A 31 -0.83 3.42 10.42
CA ARG A 31 -1.21 2.37 11.36
C ARG A 31 -0.40 1.11 11.17
N TYR A 32 -0.21 0.72 9.92
CA TYR A 32 0.61 -0.46 9.63
C TYR A 32 2.05 -0.24 10.07
N GLY A 33 2.61 0.93 9.77
CA GLY A 33 4.00 1.23 10.10
C GLY A 33 4.27 1.32 11.59
N GLU A 34 3.32 1.83 12.36
CA GLU A 34 3.50 2.03 13.80
C GLU A 34 3.09 0.83 14.63
N ALA A 35 1.99 0.19 14.28
CA ALA A 35 1.41 -0.86 15.11
C ALA A 35 1.30 -2.21 14.39
N GLY A 36 1.67 -2.29 13.13
CA GLY A 36 1.50 -3.51 12.36
C GLY A 36 0.05 -3.84 12.06
N GLU A 37 -0.85 -2.87 12.21
CA GLU A 37 -2.28 -3.09 12.00
C GLU A 37 -2.67 -2.91 10.56
N GLY A 38 -3.59 -3.74 10.10
CA GLY A 38 -4.11 -3.65 8.76
C GLY A 38 -4.31 -5.02 8.15
N ASP A 39 -5.06 -5.04 7.03
CA ASP A 39 -5.31 -6.28 6.29
C ASP A 39 -4.19 -6.46 5.28
N VAL A 40 -3.09 -7.06 5.72
CA VAL A 40 -1.89 -7.25 4.93
C VAL A 40 -1.69 -8.72 4.62
N LYS A 41 -1.42 -9.04 3.36
CA LYS A 41 -1.09 -10.40 2.93
C LYS A 41 0.07 -10.40 1.97
N ALA A 42 0.91 -11.44 2.09
CA ALA A 42 1.95 -11.68 1.11
C ALA A 42 1.33 -12.16 -0.19
N LEU A 43 1.86 -11.69 -1.32
CA LEU A 43 1.36 -12.12 -2.61
C LEU A 43 1.99 -13.44 -3.01
N THR A 44 1.14 -14.37 -3.43
CA THR A 44 1.58 -15.70 -3.85
C THR A 44 2.45 -15.59 -5.11
N GLY A 45 3.60 -16.27 -5.07
CA GLY A 45 4.50 -16.30 -6.21
C GLY A 45 5.35 -15.05 -6.39
N ARG A 46 5.27 -14.10 -5.46
CA ARG A 46 6.05 -12.87 -5.52
C ARG A 46 6.71 -12.61 -4.19
N ASP A 47 7.93 -13.06 -4.06
CA ASP A 47 8.68 -12.91 -2.82
C ASP A 47 8.88 -11.44 -2.47
N GLY A 48 8.61 -11.11 -1.21
CA GLY A 48 8.81 -9.76 -0.70
C GLY A 48 7.75 -8.76 -1.09
N LEU A 49 6.73 -9.19 -1.82
CA LEU A 49 5.65 -8.29 -2.23
C LEU A 49 4.39 -8.57 -1.42
N TYR A 50 3.78 -7.50 -0.91
CA TYR A 50 2.61 -7.57 -0.04
C TYR A 50 1.51 -6.65 -0.54
N ARG A 51 0.29 -6.89 -0.07
CA ARG A 51 -0.81 -5.98 -0.31
C ARG A 51 -1.44 -5.55 1.01
N LEU A 52 -1.80 -4.29 1.09
CA LEU A 52 -2.59 -3.74 2.18
C LEU A 52 -3.94 -3.35 1.61
N ARG A 53 -5.01 -3.91 2.16
CA ARG A 53 -6.36 -3.57 1.71
C ARG A 53 -6.89 -2.37 2.48
N VAL A 54 -7.39 -1.39 1.74
CA VAL A 54 -8.03 -0.19 2.30
C VAL A 54 -9.38 -0.04 1.61
N GLY A 55 -10.46 -0.51 2.24
CA GLY A 55 -11.77 -0.55 1.62
C GLY A 55 -11.76 -1.48 0.40
N LYS A 56 -12.14 -0.95 -0.75
CA LYS A 56 -12.12 -1.72 -2.00
C LYS A 56 -10.79 -1.61 -2.74
N TRP A 57 -9.83 -0.88 -2.18
CA TRP A 57 -8.55 -0.64 -2.82
C TRP A 57 -7.47 -1.54 -2.25
N ARG A 58 -6.47 -1.84 -3.06
CA ARG A 58 -5.29 -2.61 -2.65
C ARG A 58 -4.05 -1.80 -2.93
N LEU A 59 -3.20 -1.72 -1.92
CA LEU A 59 -1.93 -1.02 -1.99
C LEU A 59 -0.84 -2.08 -2.04
N PHE A 60 -0.02 -2.06 -3.08
CA PHE A 60 1.06 -3.03 -3.24
C PHE A 60 2.37 -2.43 -2.78
N PHE A 61 3.08 -3.16 -1.95
CA PHE A 61 4.33 -2.66 -1.41
C PHE A 61 5.31 -3.79 -1.14
N ASP A 62 6.58 -3.44 -1.01
CA ASP A 62 7.59 -4.35 -0.51
C ASP A 62 8.21 -3.77 0.75
N ALA A 63 8.85 -4.64 1.52
CA ALA A 63 9.49 -4.29 2.78
C ALA A 63 10.86 -4.96 2.84
N ASP A 64 11.61 -4.88 1.73
CA ASP A 64 12.93 -5.51 1.62
C ASP A 64 13.93 -4.96 2.61
N SER A 65 13.91 -3.66 2.81
CA SER A 65 14.84 -3.02 3.72
C SER A 65 14.20 -2.84 5.08
N PRO A 66 14.91 -3.17 6.17
CA PRO A 66 14.37 -2.92 7.50
C PRO A 66 13.96 -1.47 7.66
N GLY A 67 12.78 -1.25 8.19
CA GLY A 67 12.28 0.09 8.45
C GLY A 67 11.81 0.85 7.23
N THR A 68 11.81 0.25 6.04
CA THR A 68 11.38 0.92 4.81
C THR A 68 10.26 0.13 4.13
N VAL A 69 9.21 0.84 3.74
CA VAL A 69 8.10 0.29 2.97
C VAL A 69 8.04 1.05 1.64
N ARG A 70 8.23 0.32 0.54
CA ARG A 70 8.20 0.92 -0.79
C ARG A 70 6.87 0.60 -1.44
N ILE A 71 6.13 1.64 -1.80
CA ILE A 71 4.80 1.49 -2.37
C ILE A 71 4.89 1.50 -3.89
N HIS A 72 4.43 0.42 -4.52
CA HIS A 72 4.53 0.22 -5.96
C HIS A 72 3.30 0.68 -6.72
N GLY A 73 2.12 0.53 -6.13
CA GLY A 73 0.91 0.92 -6.82
C GLY A 73 -0.32 0.73 -5.97
N ILE A 74 -1.42 1.30 -6.45
CA ILE A 74 -2.73 1.18 -5.82
C ILE A 74 -3.70 0.71 -6.89
N ASP A 75 -4.51 -0.28 -6.58
CA ASP A 75 -5.41 -0.85 -7.55
C ASP A 75 -6.79 -1.09 -6.94
N ASN A 76 -7.80 -1.05 -7.78
CA ASN A 76 -9.15 -1.35 -7.34
C ASN A 76 -9.29 -2.86 -7.22
N ARG A 77 -9.92 -3.29 -6.13
CA ARG A 77 -10.08 -4.69 -5.81
C ARG A 77 -10.70 -5.52 -6.93
N GLY A 78 -11.58 -4.96 -7.73
CA GLY A 78 -12.26 -5.71 -8.78
C GLY A 78 -11.52 -5.79 -10.09
N GLN A 79 -10.36 -5.18 -10.23
CA GLN A 79 -9.68 -5.05 -11.51
C GLN A 79 -8.40 -5.87 -11.63
N ALA A 80 -7.74 -6.16 -10.56
CA ALA A 80 -6.40 -6.71 -10.62
C ALA A 80 -6.37 -8.17 -11.05
N TYR A 81 -7.38 -8.91 -10.78
CA TYR A 81 -7.34 -10.37 -11.05
C TYR A 81 -8.71 -10.93 -11.33
#